data_49a3ccc6192f1b36b5187f83d8f7e473
#
_entry.id   49a3ccc6192f1b36b5187f83d8f7e473
#
_cell.length_a   1.000
_cell.length_b   1.000
_cell.length_c   1.000
_cell.angle_alpha   90.00
_cell.angle_beta   90.00
_cell.angle_gamma   90.00
#
_symmetry.space_group_name_H-M   'P 1'
#
loop_
_entity.id
_entity.type
_entity.pdbx_description
1 polymer ?
#
loop_
_entity_poly.entity_id
_entity_poly.type
_entity_poly.pdbx_seq_one_letter_code
_entity_poly.pdbx_strand_id
1 'polypeptide(L)'
;MTSAGPGETMKAQSRPRHAPAGLPPPARLPLLALGFLALVLGAGAGLARLGWPVPALAAAAAGLHGPLMVCGFFGVVIALERAVAVGHAWSYLGPLLAALGVLSLLLGQAAAAPWLFLGGSAVLLAATLDVLRRQRALFTLTLALGAAALVLGNALWSAGLAVADALPWWLAFLVLTIAGERLELSRFLPPSPRASRVFALLLGMICIGLAAGRHALGLPLFGAALLGLALWLMKQDIARRTVRGRGLTRFIAVCLLAGYVWLAVGGALLAAGAAAAPGSAAHDAALHAITLGFVFSMVFGHAAIILPAVTRFAVPYHASFYAPLALLQVSLLVRLGGDAAANPDWLRAGGLLNALALAAFLLNTMAAVLRGRRERHI
;
A
#
# COMPACT_ATOMS: atom_id res chain seq x y z
N MET A 1 43.87 50.39 -37.57
CA MET A 1 44.24 49.02 -37.93
C MET A 1 43.48 48.09 -37.05
N THR A 2 42.51 47.46 -37.61
CA THR A 2 41.48 46.58 -37.05
C THR A 2 41.99 45.17 -37.00
N SER A 3 41.80 44.42 -35.92
CA SER A 3 41.87 42.98 -35.95
C SER A 3 40.61 42.37 -35.31
N ALA A 4 39.81 41.76 -36.14
CA ALA A 4 38.65 40.99 -35.76
C ALA A 4 39.12 39.66 -35.12
N GLY A 5 38.58 39.29 -33.94
CA GLY A 5 38.72 38.02 -33.32
C GLY A 5 37.74 36.98 -33.90
N PRO A 6 38.12 35.69 -33.96
CA PRO A 6 37.33 34.64 -34.60
C PRO A 6 36.16 34.19 -33.72
N GLY A 7 35.02 33.94 -34.39
CA GLY A 7 33.76 33.54 -33.79
C GLY A 7 33.85 32.22 -33.04
N GLU A 8 33.31 32.19 -31.85
CA GLU A 8 32.99 30.98 -31.09
C GLU A 8 31.83 30.25 -31.76
N THR A 9 32.16 29.12 -32.35
CA THR A 9 31.16 28.13 -32.81
C THR A 9 30.43 27.56 -31.58
N MET A 10 29.20 27.95 -31.42
CA MET A 10 28.26 27.42 -30.44
C MET A 10 28.10 25.92 -30.68
N LYS A 11 28.75 25.12 -29.84
CA LYS A 11 28.57 23.67 -29.82
C LYS A 11 27.09 23.34 -29.56
N ALA A 12 26.45 22.74 -30.57
CA ALA A 12 25.12 22.19 -30.45
C ALA A 12 25.05 21.30 -29.22
N GLN A 13 24.26 21.69 -28.21
CA GLN A 13 23.95 20.86 -27.07
C GLN A 13 23.29 19.59 -27.58
N SER A 14 23.97 18.47 -27.39
CA SER A 14 23.45 17.11 -27.67
C SER A 14 22.15 16.93 -26.92
N ARG A 15 21.05 16.69 -27.63
CA ARG A 15 19.75 16.30 -27.07
C ARG A 15 19.96 15.16 -26.08
N PRO A 16 19.34 15.19 -24.90
CA PRO A 16 19.48 14.09 -23.96
C PRO A 16 18.97 12.81 -24.60
N ARG A 17 19.82 11.76 -24.51
CA ARG A 17 19.51 10.40 -24.95
C ARG A 17 18.14 9.98 -24.40
N HIS A 18 17.32 9.39 -25.26
CA HIS A 18 15.98 8.90 -25.00
C HIS A 18 15.81 8.40 -23.56
N ALA A 19 14.89 9.04 -22.82
CA ALA A 19 14.35 8.45 -21.60
C ALA A 19 13.80 7.05 -21.96
N PRO A 20 14.07 6.01 -21.17
CA PRO A 20 13.57 4.68 -21.47
C PRO A 20 12.06 4.74 -21.64
N ALA A 21 11.56 4.14 -22.72
CA ALA A 21 10.16 4.22 -23.14
C ALA A 21 9.27 3.42 -22.17
N GLY A 22 8.85 4.05 -21.06
CA GLY A 22 7.79 3.51 -20.22
C GLY A 22 6.45 3.51 -20.96
N LEU A 23 5.49 2.71 -20.51
CA LEU A 23 4.13 2.72 -21.07
C LEU A 23 3.54 4.15 -21.00
N PRO A 24 2.88 4.62 -22.07
CA PRO A 24 2.23 5.92 -22.06
C PRO A 24 1.08 5.93 -21.04
N PRO A 25 0.76 7.09 -20.42
CA PRO A 25 -0.26 7.19 -19.38
C PRO A 25 -1.61 6.55 -19.72
N PRO A 26 -2.18 6.68 -20.94
CA PRO A 26 -3.43 6.02 -21.29
C PRO A 26 -3.37 4.49 -21.21
N ALA A 27 -2.25 3.87 -21.57
CA ALA A 27 -2.08 2.41 -21.51
C ALA A 27 -1.96 1.86 -20.07
N ARG A 28 -1.75 2.73 -19.07
CA ARG A 28 -1.73 2.36 -17.64
C ARG A 28 -3.13 2.28 -17.04
N LEU A 29 -4.11 2.98 -17.65
CA LEU A 29 -5.46 3.09 -17.11
C LEU A 29 -6.20 1.74 -17.01
N PRO A 30 -6.14 0.81 -17.97
CA PRO A 30 -6.77 -0.50 -17.83
C PRO A 30 -6.23 -1.29 -16.65
N LEU A 31 -4.90 -1.25 -16.40
CA LEU A 31 -4.28 -1.92 -15.26
C LEU A 31 -4.80 -1.34 -13.95
N LEU A 32 -4.80 -0.02 -13.85
CA LEU A 32 -5.30 0.69 -12.68
C LEU A 32 -6.79 0.41 -12.44
N ALA A 33 -7.61 0.36 -13.51
CA ALA A 33 -9.04 0.04 -13.42
C ALA A 33 -9.27 -1.37 -12.85
N LEU A 34 -8.48 -2.37 -13.27
CA LEU A 34 -8.57 -3.73 -12.70
C LEU A 34 -8.15 -3.76 -11.22
N GLY A 35 -7.14 -2.97 -10.82
CA GLY A 35 -6.78 -2.81 -9.42
C GLY A 35 -7.93 -2.21 -8.60
N PHE A 36 -8.58 -1.14 -9.08
CA PHE A 36 -9.74 -0.56 -8.39
C PHE A 36 -10.96 -1.49 -8.40
N LEU A 37 -11.15 -2.27 -9.46
CA LEU A 37 -12.19 -3.30 -9.49
C LEU A 37 -11.95 -4.36 -8.42
N ALA A 38 -10.69 -4.78 -8.22
CA ALA A 38 -10.32 -5.68 -7.12
C ALA A 38 -10.61 -5.07 -5.74
N LEU A 39 -10.39 -3.76 -5.55
CA LEU A 39 -10.75 -3.05 -4.32
C LEU A 39 -12.27 -3.10 -4.06
N VAL A 40 -13.09 -2.78 -5.07
CA VAL A 40 -14.56 -2.76 -4.93
C VAL A 40 -15.10 -4.16 -4.65
N LEU A 41 -14.63 -5.17 -5.41
CA LEU A 41 -15.02 -6.57 -5.19
C LEU A 41 -14.52 -7.10 -3.86
N GLY A 42 -13.29 -6.75 -3.47
CA GLY A 42 -12.71 -7.12 -2.20
C GLY A 42 -13.50 -6.53 -1.02
N ALA A 43 -13.91 -5.27 -1.10
CA ALA A 43 -14.78 -4.65 -0.10
C ALA A 43 -16.15 -5.34 -0.02
N GLY A 44 -16.77 -5.63 -1.17
CA GLY A 44 -18.03 -6.40 -1.25
C GLY A 44 -17.88 -7.82 -0.69
N ALA A 45 -16.78 -8.51 -0.99
CA ALA A 45 -16.46 -9.82 -0.42
C ALA A 45 -16.31 -9.78 1.10
N GLY A 46 -15.70 -8.71 1.63
CA GLY A 46 -15.63 -8.46 3.07
C GLY A 46 -17.00 -8.25 3.70
N LEU A 47 -17.90 -7.51 3.07
CA LEU A 47 -19.28 -7.32 3.52
C LEU A 47 -20.07 -8.64 3.49
N ALA A 48 -19.88 -9.47 2.44
CA ALA A 48 -20.48 -10.80 2.37
C ALA A 48 -20.09 -11.68 3.57
N ARG A 49 -18.83 -11.65 4.00
CA ARG A 49 -18.35 -12.37 5.20
C ARG A 49 -19.04 -11.93 6.48
N LEU A 50 -19.49 -10.68 6.54
CA LEU A 50 -20.25 -10.11 7.67
C LEU A 50 -21.76 -10.30 7.54
N GLY A 51 -22.23 -11.06 6.52
CA GLY A 51 -23.65 -11.34 6.29
C GLY A 51 -24.45 -10.18 5.72
N TRP A 52 -23.79 -9.19 5.09
CA TRP A 52 -24.50 -8.16 4.33
C TRP A 52 -24.93 -8.68 2.96
N PRO A 53 -26.13 -8.31 2.48
CA PRO A 53 -26.55 -8.62 1.11
C PRO A 53 -25.68 -7.83 0.12
N VAL A 54 -25.02 -8.54 -0.79
CA VAL A 54 -24.14 -7.99 -1.82
C VAL A 54 -24.42 -8.66 -3.17
N PRO A 55 -24.00 -8.07 -4.30
CA PRO A 55 -24.11 -8.71 -5.60
C PRO A 55 -23.48 -10.11 -5.61
N ALA A 56 -24.05 -11.03 -6.38
CA ALA A 56 -23.64 -12.45 -6.42
C ALA A 56 -22.15 -12.66 -6.66
N LEU A 57 -21.53 -11.83 -7.52
CA LEU A 57 -20.09 -11.89 -7.80
C LEU A 57 -19.24 -11.60 -6.54
N ALA A 58 -19.63 -10.62 -5.73
CA ALA A 58 -18.94 -10.28 -4.48
C ALA A 58 -19.18 -11.36 -3.41
N ALA A 59 -20.41 -11.92 -3.35
CA ALA A 59 -20.73 -13.02 -2.44
C ALA A 59 -19.89 -14.27 -2.75
N ALA A 60 -19.78 -14.64 -4.03
CA ALA A 60 -18.95 -15.77 -4.47
C ALA A 60 -17.45 -15.56 -4.14
N ALA A 61 -17.00 -14.32 -4.08
CA ALA A 61 -15.63 -13.95 -3.75
C ALA A 61 -15.35 -13.81 -2.25
N ALA A 62 -16.28 -14.13 -1.34
CA ALA A 62 -16.12 -13.93 0.12
C ALA A 62 -14.82 -14.52 0.68
N GLY A 63 -14.42 -15.72 0.24
CA GLY A 63 -13.16 -16.37 0.62
C GLY A 63 -11.90 -15.70 0.04
N LEU A 64 -12.06 -14.82 -0.95
CA LEU A 64 -10.99 -14.14 -1.69
C LEU A 64 -10.83 -12.66 -1.27
N HIS A 65 -11.50 -12.22 -0.20
CA HIS A 65 -11.38 -10.84 0.30
C HIS A 65 -9.92 -10.41 0.45
N GLY A 66 -9.11 -11.16 1.20
CA GLY A 66 -7.68 -10.85 1.40
C GLY A 66 -6.87 -10.79 0.10
N PRO A 67 -6.89 -11.85 -0.74
CA PRO A 67 -6.24 -11.85 -2.04
C PRO A 67 -6.63 -10.69 -2.96
N LEU A 68 -7.92 -10.35 -3.05
CA LEU A 68 -8.40 -9.22 -3.86
C LEU A 68 -7.87 -7.88 -3.34
N MET A 69 -7.84 -7.70 -2.00
CA MET A 69 -7.35 -6.47 -1.40
C MET A 69 -5.83 -6.34 -1.54
N VAL A 70 -5.07 -7.38 -1.19
CA VAL A 70 -3.60 -7.27 -1.14
C VAL A 70 -2.97 -7.54 -2.49
N CYS A 71 -3.22 -8.69 -3.10
CA CYS A 71 -2.57 -9.06 -4.36
C CYS A 71 -3.22 -8.35 -5.55
N GLY A 72 -4.57 -8.20 -5.54
CA GLY A 72 -5.33 -7.54 -6.58
C GLY A 72 -5.17 -6.03 -6.57
N PHE A 73 -5.62 -5.35 -5.52
CA PHE A 73 -5.57 -3.89 -5.47
C PHE A 73 -4.15 -3.37 -5.21
N PHE A 74 -3.57 -3.66 -4.04
CA PHE A 74 -2.25 -3.15 -3.70
C PHE A 74 -1.15 -3.69 -4.60
N GLY A 75 -1.21 -4.98 -4.96
CA GLY A 75 -0.25 -5.59 -5.88
C GLY A 75 -0.20 -4.90 -7.23
N VAL A 76 -1.35 -4.60 -7.82
CA VAL A 76 -1.42 -3.85 -9.10
C VAL A 76 -0.93 -2.42 -8.93
N VAL A 77 -1.44 -1.68 -7.93
CA VAL A 77 -1.14 -0.25 -7.77
C VAL A 77 0.34 -0.01 -7.46
N ILE A 78 0.90 -0.76 -6.49
CA ILE A 78 2.31 -0.62 -6.08
C ILE A 78 3.26 -1.08 -7.19
N ALA A 79 2.94 -2.20 -7.88
CA ALA A 79 3.74 -2.65 -9.02
C ALA A 79 3.69 -1.66 -10.19
N LEU A 80 2.53 -1.02 -10.44
CA LEU A 80 2.40 0.00 -11.48
C LEU A 80 3.18 1.28 -11.14
N GLU A 81 3.10 1.74 -9.90
CA GLU A 81 3.89 2.87 -9.41
C GLU A 81 5.40 2.61 -9.55
N ARG A 82 5.85 1.43 -9.12
CA ARG A 82 7.25 1.01 -9.27
C ARG A 82 7.68 0.92 -10.74
N ALA A 83 6.83 0.39 -11.62
CA ALA A 83 7.11 0.32 -13.05
C ALA A 83 7.25 1.71 -13.68
N VAL A 84 6.42 2.67 -13.28
CA VAL A 84 6.51 4.07 -13.71
C VAL A 84 7.81 4.71 -13.20
N ALA A 85 8.21 4.46 -11.96
CA ALA A 85 9.44 4.99 -11.37
C ALA A 85 10.70 4.41 -12.02
N VAL A 86 10.71 3.11 -12.32
CA VAL A 86 11.83 2.43 -13.01
C VAL A 86 11.92 2.83 -14.48
N GLY A 87 10.78 3.04 -15.16
CA GLY A 87 10.71 3.52 -16.54
C GLY A 87 11.07 2.51 -17.62
N HIS A 88 11.30 1.23 -17.29
CA HIS A 88 11.62 0.17 -18.25
C HIS A 88 10.36 -0.61 -18.65
N ALA A 89 10.23 -0.99 -19.93
CA ALA A 89 9.06 -1.71 -20.44
C ALA A 89 8.82 -3.05 -19.71
N TRP A 90 9.86 -3.81 -19.38
CA TRP A 90 9.73 -5.10 -18.70
C TRP A 90 9.10 -4.99 -17.31
N SER A 91 9.30 -3.87 -16.61
CA SER A 91 8.74 -3.69 -15.26
C SER A 91 7.21 -3.62 -15.23
N TYR A 92 6.58 -3.30 -16.38
CA TYR A 92 5.12 -3.30 -16.51
C TYR A 92 4.50 -4.72 -16.59
N LEU A 93 5.32 -5.77 -16.77
CA LEU A 93 4.85 -7.14 -16.62
C LEU A 93 4.35 -7.42 -15.19
N GLY A 94 4.89 -6.72 -14.17
CA GLY A 94 4.45 -6.86 -12.79
C GLY A 94 2.97 -6.52 -12.59
N PRO A 95 2.55 -5.26 -12.83
CA PRO A 95 1.15 -4.88 -12.72
C PRO A 95 0.26 -5.59 -13.75
N LEU A 96 0.77 -5.98 -14.93
CA LEU A 96 0.01 -6.75 -15.91
C LEU A 96 -0.36 -8.14 -15.38
N LEU A 97 0.60 -8.89 -14.87
CA LEU A 97 0.36 -10.22 -14.31
C LEU A 97 -0.57 -10.15 -13.09
N ALA A 98 -0.39 -9.16 -12.21
CA ALA A 98 -1.29 -8.94 -11.08
C ALA A 98 -2.72 -8.62 -11.54
N ALA A 99 -2.89 -7.78 -12.57
CA ALA A 99 -4.19 -7.45 -13.15
C ALA A 99 -4.84 -8.68 -13.83
N LEU A 100 -4.04 -9.51 -14.53
CA LEU A 100 -4.51 -10.79 -15.08
C LEU A 100 -4.91 -11.77 -13.97
N GLY A 101 -4.26 -11.75 -12.81
CA GLY A 101 -4.67 -12.49 -11.63
C GLY A 101 -6.06 -12.07 -11.14
N VAL A 102 -6.35 -10.77 -11.10
CA VAL A 102 -7.70 -10.26 -10.80
C VAL A 102 -8.71 -10.77 -11.84
N LEU A 103 -8.38 -10.61 -13.12
CA LEU A 103 -9.27 -11.05 -14.21
C LEU A 103 -9.53 -12.57 -14.13
N SER A 104 -8.53 -13.37 -13.83
CA SER A 104 -8.64 -14.81 -13.63
C SER A 104 -9.64 -15.17 -12.53
N LEU A 105 -9.60 -14.44 -11.39
CA LEU A 105 -10.59 -14.63 -10.32
C LEU A 105 -12.00 -14.27 -10.76
N LEU A 106 -12.17 -13.20 -11.55
CA LEU A 106 -13.46 -12.75 -12.08
C LEU A 106 -14.08 -13.76 -13.07
N LEU A 107 -13.22 -14.43 -13.84
CA LEU A 107 -13.63 -15.44 -14.83
C LEU A 107 -13.80 -16.84 -14.20
N GLY A 108 -13.72 -16.97 -12.87
CA GLY A 108 -13.84 -18.25 -12.17
C GLY A 108 -12.61 -19.16 -12.30
N GLN A 109 -11.51 -18.67 -12.86
CA GLN A 109 -10.24 -19.40 -13.02
C GLN A 109 -9.38 -19.27 -11.76
N ALA A 110 -9.94 -19.63 -10.60
CA ALA A 110 -9.30 -19.42 -9.30
C ALA A 110 -7.93 -20.13 -9.15
N ALA A 111 -7.71 -21.25 -9.85
CA ALA A 111 -6.45 -21.98 -9.80
C ALA A 111 -5.27 -21.24 -10.47
N ALA A 112 -5.53 -20.39 -11.47
CA ALA A 112 -4.50 -19.63 -12.18
C ALA A 112 -4.07 -18.37 -11.42
N ALA A 113 -4.96 -17.79 -10.61
CA ALA A 113 -4.74 -16.50 -9.94
C ALA A 113 -3.50 -16.47 -9.03
N PRO A 114 -3.25 -17.44 -8.12
CA PRO A 114 -2.07 -17.43 -7.26
C PRO A 114 -0.76 -17.39 -8.06
N TRP A 115 -0.68 -18.11 -9.17
CA TRP A 115 0.51 -18.15 -10.04
C TRP A 115 0.73 -16.83 -10.77
N LEU A 116 -0.34 -16.19 -11.22
CA LEU A 116 -0.28 -14.86 -11.85
C LEU A 116 0.16 -13.80 -10.85
N PHE A 117 -0.37 -13.81 -9.62
CA PHE A 117 0.09 -12.93 -8.55
C PHE A 117 1.53 -13.20 -8.13
N LEU A 118 1.96 -14.47 -8.09
CA LEU A 118 3.35 -14.84 -7.85
C LEU A 118 4.28 -14.28 -8.94
N GLY A 119 3.93 -14.46 -10.20
CA GLY A 119 4.69 -13.89 -11.32
C GLY A 119 4.76 -12.37 -11.26
N GLY A 120 3.63 -11.70 -10.98
CA GLY A 120 3.57 -10.24 -10.81
C GLY A 120 4.46 -9.73 -9.68
N SER A 121 4.43 -10.41 -8.54
CA SER A 121 5.28 -10.07 -7.38
C SER A 121 6.77 -10.35 -7.63
N ALA A 122 7.12 -11.38 -8.38
CA ALA A 122 8.49 -11.66 -8.78
C ALA A 122 9.08 -10.54 -9.67
N VAL A 123 8.28 -10.01 -10.61
CA VAL A 123 8.68 -8.86 -11.42
C VAL A 123 8.84 -7.60 -10.56
N LEU A 124 7.92 -7.35 -9.61
CA LEU A 124 8.04 -6.24 -8.65
C LEU A 124 9.33 -6.36 -7.83
N LEU A 125 9.66 -7.55 -7.34
CA LEU A 125 10.90 -7.79 -6.62
C LEU A 125 12.11 -7.52 -7.51
N ALA A 126 12.13 -8.03 -8.74
CA ALA A 126 13.23 -7.80 -9.70
C ALA A 126 13.43 -6.31 -9.98
N ALA A 127 12.33 -5.55 -10.17
CA ALA A 127 12.37 -4.10 -10.37
C ALA A 127 12.92 -3.37 -9.14
N THR A 128 12.53 -3.80 -7.94
CA THR A 128 13.00 -3.20 -6.68
C THR A 128 14.47 -3.55 -6.40
N LEU A 129 14.91 -4.77 -6.72
CA LEU A 129 16.31 -5.18 -6.63
C LEU A 129 17.22 -4.43 -7.62
N ASP A 130 16.72 -4.11 -8.81
CA ASP A 130 17.45 -3.26 -9.76
C ASP A 130 17.70 -1.86 -9.17
N VAL A 131 16.69 -1.27 -8.53
CA VAL A 131 16.85 0.01 -7.80
C VAL A 131 17.84 -0.14 -6.63
N LEU A 132 17.74 -1.21 -5.82
CA LEU A 132 18.67 -1.47 -4.71
C LEU A 132 20.13 -1.62 -5.19
N ARG A 133 20.38 -2.27 -6.34
CA ARG A 133 21.72 -2.40 -6.92
C ARG A 133 22.32 -1.06 -7.32
N ARG A 134 21.48 -0.15 -7.83
CA ARG A 134 21.90 1.20 -8.25
C ARG A 134 22.07 2.15 -7.06
N GLN A 135 21.22 2.01 -6.04
CA GLN A 135 21.22 2.85 -4.85
C GLN A 135 21.14 1.98 -3.59
N ARG A 136 22.30 1.67 -3.00
CA ARG A 136 22.43 0.85 -1.79
C ARG A 136 22.13 1.71 -0.56
N ALA A 137 20.86 1.74 -0.15
CA ALA A 137 20.40 2.51 1.01
C ALA A 137 19.44 1.65 1.85
N LEU A 138 19.27 2.03 3.12
CA LEU A 138 18.38 1.30 4.03
C LEU A 138 16.92 1.32 3.54
N PHE A 139 16.46 2.41 2.95
CA PHE A 139 15.11 2.48 2.40
C PHE A 139 14.91 1.57 1.18
N THR A 140 15.89 1.48 0.26
CA THR A 140 15.79 0.56 -0.89
C THR A 140 15.84 -0.90 -0.47
N LEU A 141 16.64 -1.23 0.56
CA LEU A 141 16.63 -2.56 1.18
C LEU A 141 15.26 -2.87 1.80
N THR A 142 14.66 -1.91 2.52
CA THR A 142 13.33 -2.09 3.12
C THR A 142 12.26 -2.36 2.07
N LEU A 143 12.27 -1.61 0.96
CA LEU A 143 11.38 -1.83 -0.18
C LEU A 143 11.59 -3.22 -0.82
N ALA A 144 12.84 -3.66 -0.97
CA ALA A 144 13.17 -4.97 -1.53
C ALA A 144 12.69 -6.11 -0.61
N LEU A 145 12.82 -5.98 0.71
CA LEU A 145 12.30 -6.94 1.68
C LEU A 145 10.77 -6.97 1.67
N GLY A 146 10.10 -5.83 1.51
CA GLY A 146 8.66 -5.77 1.30
C GLY A 146 8.23 -6.54 0.04
N ALA A 147 8.88 -6.30 -1.10
CA ALA A 147 8.59 -7.02 -2.35
C ALA A 147 8.87 -8.52 -2.22
N ALA A 148 9.96 -8.92 -1.53
CA ALA A 148 10.27 -10.32 -1.23
C ALA A 148 9.19 -10.97 -0.36
N ALA A 149 8.65 -10.24 0.61
CA ALA A 149 7.55 -10.72 1.44
C ALA A 149 6.30 -11.01 0.59
N LEU A 150 5.95 -10.14 -0.39
CA LEU A 150 4.84 -10.42 -1.30
C LEU A 150 5.07 -11.70 -2.12
N VAL A 151 6.30 -11.90 -2.63
CA VAL A 151 6.66 -13.12 -3.36
C VAL A 151 6.48 -14.36 -2.48
N LEU A 152 6.98 -14.32 -1.24
CA LEU A 152 6.89 -15.46 -0.31
C LEU A 152 5.43 -15.75 0.06
N GLY A 153 4.63 -14.74 0.38
CA GLY A 153 3.20 -14.92 0.64
C GLY A 153 2.46 -15.52 -0.55
N ASN A 154 2.72 -15.03 -1.77
CA ASN A 154 2.11 -15.57 -2.99
C ASN A 154 2.62 -16.99 -3.31
N ALA A 155 3.89 -17.30 -3.02
CA ALA A 155 4.43 -18.65 -3.17
C ALA A 155 3.76 -19.65 -2.22
N LEU A 156 3.55 -19.27 -0.96
CA LEU A 156 2.80 -20.11 -0.01
C LEU A 156 1.38 -20.40 -0.49
N TRP A 157 0.70 -19.34 -0.97
CA TRP A 157 -0.66 -19.49 -1.48
C TRP A 157 -0.71 -20.32 -2.77
N SER A 158 0.23 -20.12 -3.72
CA SER A 158 0.31 -20.92 -4.95
C SER A 158 0.69 -22.39 -4.70
N ALA A 159 1.38 -22.67 -3.58
CA ALA A 159 1.67 -24.03 -3.13
C ALA A 159 0.46 -24.70 -2.42
N GLY A 160 -0.69 -24.04 -2.35
CA GLY A 160 -1.92 -24.59 -1.77
C GLY A 160 -2.07 -24.39 -0.26
N LEU A 161 -1.20 -23.61 0.38
CA LEU A 161 -1.37 -23.27 1.81
C LEU A 161 -2.57 -22.31 1.98
N ALA A 162 -3.10 -22.25 3.20
CA ALA A 162 -4.21 -21.35 3.50
C ALA A 162 -3.83 -19.88 3.37
N VAL A 163 -4.78 -19.04 2.98
CA VAL A 163 -4.61 -17.58 2.94
C VAL A 163 -4.08 -17.03 4.27
N ALA A 164 -4.49 -17.64 5.39
CA ALA A 164 -4.01 -17.27 6.72
C ALA A 164 -2.48 -17.43 6.90
N ASP A 165 -1.85 -18.36 6.19
CA ASP A 165 -0.40 -18.57 6.22
C ASP A 165 0.35 -17.50 5.38
N ALA A 166 -0.28 -16.99 4.34
CA ALA A 166 0.26 -15.93 3.48
C ALA A 166 0.09 -14.53 4.10
N LEU A 167 -0.93 -14.33 4.95
CA LEU A 167 -1.31 -13.02 5.51
C LEU A 167 -0.17 -12.26 6.20
N PRO A 168 0.64 -12.85 7.11
CA PRO A 168 1.73 -12.11 7.75
C PRO A 168 2.76 -11.57 6.73
N TRP A 169 3.02 -12.33 5.67
CA TRP A 169 3.92 -11.92 4.58
C TRP A 169 3.32 -10.79 3.76
N TRP A 170 2.02 -10.83 3.48
CA TRP A 170 1.31 -9.75 2.78
C TRP A 170 1.22 -8.48 3.63
N LEU A 171 1.01 -8.60 4.95
CA LEU A 171 1.08 -7.45 5.86
C LEU A 171 2.48 -6.84 5.86
N ALA A 172 3.53 -7.67 5.93
CA ALA A 172 4.90 -7.19 5.85
C ALA A 172 5.19 -6.47 4.54
N PHE A 173 4.71 -6.97 3.40
CA PHE A 173 4.81 -6.27 2.12
C PHE A 173 4.27 -4.85 2.20
N LEU A 174 3.04 -4.69 2.68
CA LEU A 174 2.38 -3.38 2.76
C LEU A 174 3.10 -2.45 3.74
N VAL A 175 3.42 -2.95 4.93
CA VAL A 175 4.07 -2.14 5.98
C VAL A 175 5.47 -1.73 5.57
N LEU A 176 6.28 -2.65 5.02
CA LEU A 176 7.65 -2.37 4.61
C LEU A 176 7.72 -1.47 3.37
N THR A 177 6.77 -1.59 2.43
CA THR A 177 6.66 -0.65 1.31
C THR A 177 6.46 0.78 1.84
N ILE A 178 5.48 0.99 2.70
CA ILE A 178 5.22 2.31 3.28
C ILE A 178 6.40 2.79 4.12
N ALA A 179 6.96 1.95 4.99
CA ALA A 179 8.10 2.31 5.83
C ALA A 179 9.34 2.69 5.00
N GLY A 180 9.60 1.98 3.90
CA GLY A 180 10.68 2.27 2.97
C GLY A 180 10.50 3.64 2.30
N GLU A 181 9.30 3.95 1.80
CA GLU A 181 8.98 5.25 1.21
C GLU A 181 9.09 6.39 2.24
N ARG A 182 8.65 6.17 3.48
CA ARG A 182 8.79 7.15 4.56
C ARG A 182 10.26 7.40 4.90
N LEU A 183 11.07 6.34 4.94
CA LEU A 183 12.51 6.46 5.15
C LEU A 183 13.22 7.17 3.99
N GLU A 184 12.78 6.95 2.75
CA GLU A 184 13.29 7.67 1.58
C GLU A 184 13.04 9.18 1.69
N LEU A 185 11.83 9.59 2.04
CA LEU A 185 11.47 11.00 2.20
C LEU A 185 12.19 11.67 3.37
N SER A 186 12.56 10.91 4.41
CA SER A 186 13.33 11.41 5.54
C SER A 186 14.81 11.67 5.23
N ARG A 187 15.32 11.31 4.04
CA ARG A 187 16.72 11.58 3.62
C ARG A 187 17.10 13.06 3.64
N PHE A 188 16.12 13.97 3.51
CA PHE A 188 16.34 15.41 3.65
C PHE A 188 16.54 15.86 5.11
N LEU A 189 16.15 15.02 6.07
CA LEU A 189 16.37 15.17 7.50
C LEU A 189 16.79 13.80 8.05
N PRO A 190 18.02 13.35 7.75
CA PRO A 190 18.42 11.97 8.01
C PRO A 190 18.30 11.63 9.50
N PRO A 191 17.76 10.46 9.82
CA PRO A 191 17.72 9.99 11.19
C PRO A 191 19.15 9.84 11.74
N SER A 192 19.30 10.05 13.06
CA SER A 192 20.59 9.85 13.70
C SER A 192 21.09 8.40 13.50
N PRO A 193 22.43 8.15 13.60
CA PRO A 193 22.96 6.78 13.49
C PRO A 193 22.32 5.79 14.46
N ARG A 194 21.90 6.27 15.65
CA ARG A 194 21.16 5.44 16.62
C ARG A 194 19.77 5.09 16.11
N ALA A 195 19.03 6.07 15.57
CA ALA A 195 17.69 5.83 14.99
C ALA A 195 17.76 4.88 13.81
N SER A 196 18.75 4.99 12.93
CA SER A 196 18.98 4.07 11.81
C SER A 196 19.28 2.64 12.28
N ARG A 197 20.08 2.47 13.35
CA ARG A 197 20.33 1.15 13.95
C ARG A 197 19.08 0.53 14.55
N VAL A 198 18.26 1.32 15.26
CA VAL A 198 16.97 0.84 15.79
C VAL A 198 16.06 0.38 14.65
N PHE A 199 15.96 1.16 13.56
CA PHE A 199 15.17 0.76 12.40
C PHE A 199 15.67 -0.57 11.79
N ALA A 200 16.99 -0.73 11.63
CA ALA A 200 17.58 -1.96 11.12
C ALA A 200 17.31 -3.19 12.04
N LEU A 201 17.35 -2.98 13.36
CA LEU A 201 16.96 -4.02 14.33
C LEU A 201 15.49 -4.41 14.20
N LEU A 202 14.57 -3.44 14.08
CA LEU A 202 13.16 -3.69 13.89
C LEU A 202 12.90 -4.45 12.57
N LEU A 203 13.62 -4.08 11.51
CA LEU A 203 13.56 -4.79 10.23
C LEU A 203 14.02 -6.26 10.37
N GLY A 204 15.11 -6.50 11.11
CA GLY A 204 15.58 -7.85 11.45
C GLY A 204 14.54 -8.64 12.25
N MET A 205 13.90 -8.02 13.26
CA MET A 205 12.85 -8.65 14.05
C MET A 205 11.63 -9.02 13.20
N ILE A 206 11.23 -8.17 12.24
CA ILE A 206 10.16 -8.48 11.27
C ILE A 206 10.53 -9.74 10.48
N CYS A 207 11.75 -9.78 9.92
CA CYS A 207 12.21 -10.93 9.13
C CYS A 207 12.27 -12.22 9.97
N ILE A 208 12.78 -12.16 11.21
CA ILE A 208 12.86 -13.31 12.11
C ILE A 208 11.45 -13.78 12.50
N GLY A 209 10.55 -12.86 12.85
CA GLY A 209 9.16 -13.18 13.21
C GLY A 209 8.43 -13.88 12.07
N LEU A 210 8.60 -13.41 10.82
CA LEU A 210 8.04 -14.04 9.62
C LEU A 210 8.68 -15.42 9.36
N ALA A 211 10.00 -15.54 9.47
CA ALA A 211 10.71 -16.81 9.25
C ALA A 211 10.35 -17.86 10.29
N ALA A 212 10.07 -17.45 11.54
CA ALA A 212 9.56 -18.32 12.59
C ALA A 212 8.14 -18.87 12.27
N GLY A 213 7.39 -18.21 11.39
CA GLY A 213 6.11 -18.69 10.87
C GLY A 213 5.11 -19.07 11.97
N ARG A 214 4.66 -20.34 11.97
CA ARG A 214 3.68 -20.87 12.92
C ARG A 214 4.27 -21.21 14.31
N HIS A 215 5.56 -21.00 14.53
CA HIS A 215 6.13 -21.14 15.87
C HIS A 215 5.46 -20.14 16.83
N ALA A 216 5.28 -20.54 18.10
CA ALA A 216 4.54 -19.77 19.11
C ALA A 216 5.04 -18.31 19.27
N LEU A 217 6.32 -18.07 19.03
CA LEU A 217 6.93 -16.71 19.11
C LEU A 217 6.94 -15.95 17.78
N GLY A 218 6.61 -16.58 16.65
CA GLY A 218 6.71 -15.95 15.32
C GLY A 218 5.82 -14.73 15.20
N LEU A 219 4.51 -14.91 15.36
CA LEU A 219 3.55 -13.82 15.25
C LEU A 219 3.69 -12.76 16.36
N PRO A 220 3.93 -13.11 17.66
CA PRO A 220 4.24 -12.13 18.69
C PRO A 220 5.47 -11.28 18.40
N LEU A 221 6.56 -11.89 17.92
CA LEU A 221 7.78 -11.16 17.55
C LEU A 221 7.54 -10.20 16.38
N PHE A 222 6.82 -10.66 15.36
CA PHE A 222 6.39 -9.83 14.24
C PHE A 222 5.56 -8.64 14.73
N GLY A 223 4.55 -8.88 15.60
CA GLY A 223 3.73 -7.84 16.20
C GLY A 223 4.52 -6.82 17.02
N ALA A 224 5.44 -7.30 17.87
CA ALA A 224 6.33 -6.44 18.66
C ALA A 224 7.21 -5.56 17.77
N ALA A 225 7.70 -6.11 16.64
CA ALA A 225 8.47 -5.35 15.67
C ALA A 225 7.61 -4.29 14.96
N LEU A 226 6.35 -4.59 14.62
CA LEU A 226 5.41 -3.61 14.04
C LEU A 226 5.07 -2.49 15.03
N LEU A 227 4.84 -2.82 16.31
CA LEU A 227 4.64 -1.83 17.36
C LEU A 227 5.87 -0.92 17.49
N GLY A 228 7.07 -1.50 17.56
CA GLY A 228 8.32 -0.76 17.61
C GLY A 228 8.51 0.14 16.38
N LEU A 229 8.15 -0.35 15.17
CA LEU A 229 8.21 0.41 13.93
C LEU A 229 7.22 1.58 13.94
N ALA A 230 5.99 1.38 14.44
CA ALA A 230 5.00 2.45 14.59
C ALA A 230 5.51 3.57 15.50
N LEU A 231 6.07 3.23 16.64
CA LEU A 231 6.67 4.19 17.58
C LEU A 231 7.88 4.89 16.96
N TRP A 232 8.70 4.17 16.21
CA TRP A 232 9.84 4.74 15.49
C TRP A 232 9.37 5.74 14.43
N LEU A 233 8.40 5.39 13.60
CA LEU A 233 7.81 6.27 12.59
C LEU A 233 7.17 7.49 13.26
N MET A 234 6.38 7.30 14.31
CA MET A 234 5.77 8.40 15.07
C MET A 234 6.82 9.41 15.57
N LYS A 235 8.03 8.94 15.94
CA LYS A 235 9.10 9.79 16.45
C LYS A 235 9.94 10.44 15.35
N GLN A 236 10.26 9.71 14.28
CA GLN A 236 11.28 10.13 13.31
C GLN A 236 10.68 10.80 12.06
N ASP A 237 9.41 10.51 11.72
CA ASP A 237 8.80 11.06 10.50
C ASP A 237 8.57 12.57 10.62
N ILE A 238 8.78 13.25 9.48
CA ILE A 238 8.55 14.69 9.33
C ILE A 238 7.07 15.08 9.55
N ALA A 239 6.14 14.13 9.48
CA ALA A 239 4.70 14.35 9.68
C ALA A 239 4.39 15.10 10.98
N ARG A 240 5.16 14.88 12.06
CA ARG A 240 5.02 15.61 13.32
C ARG A 240 5.20 17.14 13.17
N ARG A 241 5.99 17.56 12.20
CA ARG A 241 6.23 18.98 11.92
C ARG A 241 5.22 19.49 10.90
N THR A 242 4.99 18.71 9.84
CA THR A 242 4.14 19.11 8.72
C THR A 242 2.65 19.11 9.06
N VAL A 243 2.22 18.44 10.13
CA VAL A 243 0.84 18.52 10.64
C VAL A 243 0.45 19.93 11.08
N ARG A 244 1.42 20.78 11.44
CA ARG A 244 1.21 22.20 11.78
C ARG A 244 1.12 23.09 10.53
N GLY A 245 1.38 22.53 9.34
CA GLY A 245 1.26 23.22 8.05
C GLY A 245 -0.19 23.44 7.63
N ARG A 246 -0.39 23.67 6.32
CA ARG A 246 -1.70 23.92 5.71
C ARG A 246 -1.90 23.07 4.45
N GLY A 247 -3.14 22.98 3.98
CA GLY A 247 -3.49 22.33 2.72
C GLY A 247 -3.13 20.84 2.68
N LEU A 248 -2.68 20.38 1.50
CA LEU A 248 -2.35 18.97 1.24
C LEU A 248 -1.29 18.42 2.20
N THR A 249 -0.25 19.21 2.49
CA THR A 249 0.84 18.80 3.39
C THR A 249 0.34 18.45 4.79
N ARG A 250 -0.58 19.27 5.34
CA ARG A 250 -1.23 18.96 6.62
C ARG A 250 -2.11 17.72 6.54
N PHE A 251 -2.91 17.60 5.48
CA PHE A 251 -3.78 16.43 5.28
C PHE A 251 -2.97 15.12 5.26
N ILE A 252 -1.89 15.07 4.47
CA ILE A 252 -0.98 13.92 4.44
C ILE A 252 -0.44 13.62 5.84
N ALA A 253 0.02 14.63 6.58
CA ALA A 253 0.56 14.42 7.92
C ALA A 253 -0.49 13.88 8.91
N VAL A 254 -1.74 14.31 8.83
CA VAL A 254 -2.84 13.77 9.64
C VAL A 254 -3.09 12.30 9.31
N CYS A 255 -3.13 11.95 8.01
CA CYS A 255 -3.26 10.55 7.57
C CYS A 255 -2.13 9.67 8.11
N LEU A 256 -0.88 10.16 8.02
CA LEU A 256 0.31 9.46 8.51
C LEU A 256 0.25 9.21 10.02
N LEU A 257 0.00 10.24 10.80
CA LEU A 257 -0.02 10.13 12.26
C LEU A 257 -1.17 9.23 12.75
N ALA A 258 -2.36 9.35 12.17
CA ALA A 258 -3.47 8.45 12.45
C ALA A 258 -3.12 6.99 12.09
N GLY A 259 -2.50 6.79 10.93
CA GLY A 259 -2.04 5.46 10.50
C GLY A 259 -1.01 4.84 11.45
N TYR A 260 -0.06 5.62 11.97
CA TYR A 260 0.93 5.10 12.94
C TYR A 260 0.29 4.66 14.25
N VAL A 261 -0.77 5.33 14.70
CA VAL A 261 -1.54 4.87 15.88
C VAL A 261 -2.16 3.50 15.61
N TRP A 262 -2.78 3.31 14.44
CA TRP A 262 -3.38 2.03 14.08
C TRP A 262 -2.35 0.90 13.86
N LEU A 263 -1.18 1.22 13.31
CA LEU A 263 -0.08 0.25 13.22
C LEU A 263 0.38 -0.18 14.63
N ALA A 264 0.42 0.76 15.59
CA ALA A 264 0.76 0.44 16.97
C ALA A 264 -0.31 -0.46 17.62
N VAL A 265 -1.60 -0.17 17.40
CA VAL A 265 -2.71 -1.00 17.91
C VAL A 265 -2.63 -2.42 17.33
N GLY A 266 -2.53 -2.53 16.01
CA GLY A 266 -2.42 -3.84 15.35
C GLY A 266 -1.18 -4.63 15.78
N GLY A 267 -0.02 -3.94 15.86
CA GLY A 267 1.23 -4.52 16.36
C GLY A 267 1.12 -5.01 17.81
N ALA A 268 0.47 -4.24 18.69
CA ALA A 268 0.24 -4.62 20.08
C ALA A 268 -0.66 -5.86 20.22
N LEU A 269 -1.75 -5.94 19.45
CA LEU A 269 -2.65 -7.09 19.43
C LEU A 269 -1.94 -8.37 18.97
N LEU A 270 -1.10 -8.27 17.93
CA LEU A 270 -0.27 -9.40 17.47
C LEU A 270 0.78 -9.78 18.52
N ALA A 271 1.46 -8.80 19.13
CA ALA A 271 2.50 -9.01 20.14
C ALA A 271 1.96 -9.69 21.40
N ALA A 272 0.74 -9.37 21.81
CA ALA A 272 0.07 -9.98 22.96
C ALA A 272 -0.31 -11.47 22.73
N GLY A 273 -0.15 -12.00 21.53
CA GLY A 273 -0.54 -13.37 21.19
C GLY A 273 -2.05 -13.59 21.08
N ALA A 274 -2.87 -12.60 21.42
CA ALA A 274 -4.32 -12.69 21.36
C ALA A 274 -4.85 -12.93 19.94
N ALA A 275 -4.11 -12.47 18.94
CA ALA A 275 -4.44 -12.60 17.51
C ALA A 275 -3.86 -13.88 16.87
N ALA A 276 -3.35 -14.84 17.63
CA ALA A 276 -2.70 -16.05 17.10
C ALA A 276 -3.69 -17.00 16.40
N ALA A 277 -4.96 -17.02 16.82
CA ALA A 277 -5.98 -17.86 16.22
C ALA A 277 -6.61 -17.16 14.99
N PRO A 278 -6.40 -17.68 13.76
CA PRO A 278 -7.07 -17.15 12.58
C PRO A 278 -8.58 -17.10 12.74
N GLY A 279 -9.21 -15.98 12.40
CA GLY A 279 -10.66 -15.80 12.52
C GLY A 279 -11.15 -15.39 13.91
N SER A 280 -10.28 -15.28 14.93
CA SER A 280 -10.67 -14.69 16.22
C SER A 280 -10.94 -13.19 16.10
N ALA A 281 -11.72 -12.63 17.04
CA ALA A 281 -12.00 -11.19 17.11
C ALA A 281 -10.69 -10.37 17.19
N ALA A 282 -9.74 -10.79 18.03
CA ALA A 282 -8.45 -10.11 18.12
C ALA A 282 -7.62 -10.19 16.82
N HIS A 283 -7.74 -11.29 16.09
CA HIS A 283 -7.11 -11.42 14.76
C HIS A 283 -7.73 -10.46 13.75
N ASP A 284 -9.09 -10.41 13.68
CA ASP A 284 -9.82 -9.47 12.83
C ASP A 284 -9.44 -8.03 13.15
N ALA A 285 -9.46 -7.66 14.44
CA ALA A 285 -9.08 -6.34 14.91
C ALA A 285 -7.65 -5.96 14.52
N ALA A 286 -6.67 -6.86 14.71
CA ALA A 286 -5.27 -6.62 14.36
C ALA A 286 -5.09 -6.41 12.84
N LEU A 287 -5.72 -7.27 12.02
CA LEU A 287 -5.64 -7.17 10.57
C LEU A 287 -6.23 -5.85 10.07
N HIS A 288 -7.41 -5.45 10.55
CA HIS A 288 -8.08 -4.23 10.09
C HIS A 288 -7.44 -2.96 10.66
N ALA A 289 -6.89 -2.99 11.87
CA ALA A 289 -6.06 -1.90 12.38
C ALA A 289 -4.85 -1.64 11.48
N ILE A 290 -4.15 -2.70 11.04
CA ILE A 290 -3.00 -2.56 10.14
C ILE A 290 -3.45 -2.18 8.73
N THR A 291 -4.41 -2.91 8.12
CA THR A 291 -4.76 -2.72 6.71
C THR A 291 -5.60 -1.49 6.47
N LEU A 292 -6.73 -1.32 7.17
CA LEU A 292 -7.58 -0.13 7.02
C LEU A 292 -7.01 1.06 7.78
N GLY A 293 -6.62 0.84 9.04
CA GLY A 293 -6.15 1.92 9.91
C GLY A 293 -4.84 2.51 9.44
N PHE A 294 -3.82 1.71 9.23
CA PHE A 294 -2.52 2.19 8.81
C PHE A 294 -2.44 2.32 7.28
N VAL A 295 -2.64 1.21 6.52
CA VAL A 295 -2.33 1.23 5.08
C VAL A 295 -3.30 2.12 4.31
N PHE A 296 -4.63 2.05 4.53
CA PHE A 296 -5.56 2.93 3.82
C PHE A 296 -5.47 4.39 4.26
N SER A 297 -5.12 4.70 5.51
CA SER A 297 -4.80 6.09 5.87
C SER A 297 -3.64 6.63 5.04
N MET A 298 -2.61 5.80 4.77
CA MET A 298 -1.51 6.18 3.86
C MET A 298 -1.99 6.39 2.43
N VAL A 299 -2.84 5.49 1.92
CA VAL A 299 -3.44 5.62 0.57
C VAL A 299 -4.22 6.94 0.45
N PHE A 300 -5.06 7.25 1.44
CA PHE A 300 -5.84 8.49 1.42
C PHE A 300 -4.95 9.72 1.41
N GLY A 301 -3.88 9.72 2.20
CA GLY A 301 -2.91 10.82 2.24
C GLY A 301 -2.13 11.00 0.94
N HIS A 302 -1.79 9.90 0.25
CA HIS A 302 -0.86 9.94 -0.88
C HIS A 302 -1.55 9.89 -2.26
N ALA A 303 -2.85 9.61 -2.33
CA ALA A 303 -3.58 9.51 -3.60
C ALA A 303 -3.45 10.77 -4.47
N ALA A 304 -3.46 11.96 -3.86
CA ALA A 304 -3.29 13.23 -4.57
C ALA A 304 -1.88 13.43 -5.17
N ILE A 305 -0.90 12.60 -4.78
CA ILE A 305 0.47 12.60 -5.31
C ILE A 305 0.64 11.42 -6.29
N ILE A 306 0.23 10.22 -5.90
CA ILE A 306 0.46 8.99 -6.66
C ILE A 306 -0.38 8.98 -7.96
N LEU A 307 -1.67 9.33 -7.89
CA LEU A 307 -2.53 9.31 -9.08
C LEU A 307 -2.01 10.23 -10.20
N PRO A 308 -1.61 11.50 -9.94
CA PRO A 308 -0.98 12.33 -10.97
C PRO A 308 0.32 11.76 -11.53
N ALA A 309 1.15 11.13 -10.71
CA ALA A 309 2.40 10.52 -11.15
C ALA A 309 2.15 9.35 -12.14
N VAL A 310 1.13 8.53 -11.88
CA VAL A 310 0.80 7.37 -12.70
C VAL A 310 -0.04 7.74 -13.93
N THR A 311 -1.05 8.61 -13.77
CA THR A 311 -2.08 8.86 -14.80
C THR A 311 -1.91 10.18 -15.54
N ARG A 312 -1.13 11.12 -14.99
CA ARG A 312 -1.02 12.53 -15.43
C ARG A 312 -2.30 13.33 -15.21
N PHE A 313 -3.29 12.82 -14.50
CA PHE A 313 -4.47 13.59 -14.11
C PHE A 313 -4.17 14.42 -12.86
N ALA A 314 -4.53 15.71 -12.88
CA ALA A 314 -4.41 16.54 -11.70
C ALA A 314 -5.45 16.13 -10.65
N VAL A 315 -5.05 16.11 -9.39
CA VAL A 315 -5.92 15.85 -8.22
C VAL A 315 -5.73 17.02 -7.25
N PRO A 316 -6.39 18.18 -7.51
CA PRO A 316 -6.27 19.34 -6.64
C PRO A 316 -6.82 19.03 -5.25
N TYR A 317 -6.07 19.45 -4.23
CA TYR A 317 -6.49 19.29 -2.85
C TYR A 317 -7.74 20.10 -2.53
N HIS A 318 -8.63 19.52 -1.75
CA HIS A 318 -9.79 20.19 -1.18
C HIS A 318 -10.04 19.68 0.24
N ALA A 319 -10.65 20.52 1.12
CA ALA A 319 -10.92 20.14 2.51
C ALA A 319 -11.84 18.91 2.65
N SER A 320 -12.64 18.60 1.61
CA SER A 320 -13.48 17.40 1.56
C SER A 320 -12.70 16.08 1.72
N PHE A 321 -11.37 16.07 1.51
CA PHE A 321 -10.53 14.87 1.73
C PHE A 321 -10.56 14.41 3.20
N TYR A 322 -10.86 15.30 4.16
CA TYR A 322 -10.99 14.91 5.55
C TYR A 322 -12.25 14.07 5.84
N ALA A 323 -13.30 14.21 5.04
CA ALA A 323 -14.57 13.49 5.30
C ALA A 323 -14.41 11.97 5.18
N PRO A 324 -13.89 11.38 4.08
CA PRO A 324 -13.63 9.94 4.02
C PRO A 324 -12.61 9.49 5.07
N LEU A 325 -11.60 10.31 5.40
CA LEU A 325 -10.64 9.97 6.44
C LEU A 325 -11.31 9.88 7.82
N ALA A 326 -12.12 10.86 8.19
CA ALA A 326 -12.85 10.84 9.46
C ALA A 326 -13.80 9.63 9.54
N LEU A 327 -14.52 9.34 8.44
CA LEU A 327 -15.38 8.18 8.37
C LEU A 327 -14.58 6.87 8.54
N LEU A 328 -13.39 6.77 7.93
CA LEU A 328 -12.49 5.61 8.10
C LEU A 328 -12.09 5.44 9.57
N GLN A 329 -11.70 6.52 10.26
CA GLN A 329 -11.30 6.44 11.68
C GLN A 329 -12.48 6.00 12.57
N VAL A 330 -13.66 6.60 12.37
CA VAL A 330 -14.88 6.24 13.13
C VAL A 330 -15.28 4.79 12.85
N SER A 331 -15.25 4.36 11.59
CA SER A 331 -15.63 2.99 11.21
C SER A 331 -14.73 1.93 11.88
N LEU A 332 -13.44 2.22 12.00
CA LEU A 332 -12.48 1.35 12.70
C LEU A 332 -12.76 1.29 14.21
N LEU A 333 -13.05 2.43 14.84
CA LEU A 333 -13.42 2.44 16.26
C LEU A 333 -14.67 1.59 16.53
N VAL A 334 -15.69 1.71 15.66
CA VAL A 334 -16.90 0.90 15.77
C VAL A 334 -16.61 -0.58 15.56
N ARG A 335 -15.80 -0.92 14.53
CA ARG A 335 -15.44 -2.31 14.21
C ARG A 335 -14.65 -2.96 15.35
N LEU A 336 -13.54 -2.35 15.77
CA LEU A 336 -12.70 -2.88 16.84
C LEU A 336 -13.43 -2.87 18.18
N GLY A 337 -14.32 -1.90 18.41
CA GLY A 337 -15.24 -1.90 19.55
C GLY A 337 -16.19 -3.10 19.54
N GLY A 338 -16.70 -3.47 18.36
CA GLY A 338 -17.49 -4.68 18.15
C GLY A 338 -16.72 -5.96 18.48
N ASP A 339 -15.47 -6.06 17.99
CA ASP A 339 -14.58 -7.18 18.30
C ASP A 339 -14.29 -7.28 19.81
N ALA A 340 -13.96 -6.17 20.46
CA ALA A 340 -13.64 -6.11 21.89
C ALA A 340 -14.85 -6.41 22.79
N ALA A 341 -16.04 -5.97 22.38
CA ALA A 341 -17.29 -6.19 23.11
C ALA A 341 -17.98 -7.52 22.75
N ALA A 342 -17.40 -8.31 21.83
CA ALA A 342 -18.03 -9.49 21.23
C ALA A 342 -19.45 -9.19 20.71
N ASN A 343 -19.63 -7.98 20.12
CA ASN A 343 -20.91 -7.51 19.62
C ASN A 343 -20.96 -7.59 18.08
N PRO A 344 -21.70 -8.58 17.52
CA PRO A 344 -21.76 -8.78 16.07
C PRO A 344 -22.42 -7.64 15.32
N ASP A 345 -23.35 -6.91 15.93
CA ASP A 345 -24.03 -5.79 15.27
C ASP A 345 -23.07 -4.61 15.09
N TRP A 346 -22.24 -4.31 16.09
CA TRP A 346 -21.20 -3.29 15.95
C TRP A 346 -20.14 -3.71 14.94
N LEU A 347 -19.72 -4.98 14.94
CA LEU A 347 -18.78 -5.51 13.96
C LEU A 347 -19.32 -5.36 12.53
N ARG A 348 -20.60 -5.73 12.31
CA ARG A 348 -21.28 -5.58 11.02
C ARG A 348 -21.42 -4.12 10.61
N ALA A 349 -21.87 -3.24 11.52
CA ALA A 349 -21.99 -1.81 11.27
C ALA A 349 -20.62 -1.18 10.95
N GLY A 350 -19.58 -1.50 11.72
CA GLY A 350 -18.20 -1.07 11.45
C GLY A 350 -17.71 -1.48 10.07
N GLY A 351 -17.96 -2.73 9.67
CA GLY A 351 -17.62 -3.24 8.34
C GLY A 351 -18.34 -2.51 7.20
N LEU A 352 -19.63 -2.19 7.38
CA LEU A 352 -20.36 -1.37 6.41
C LEU A 352 -19.79 0.05 6.33
N LEU A 353 -19.52 0.68 7.46
CA LEU A 353 -18.92 2.01 7.51
C LEU A 353 -17.52 2.03 6.89
N ASN A 354 -16.72 0.96 7.03
CA ASN A 354 -15.44 0.81 6.35
C ASN A 354 -15.63 0.84 4.82
N ALA A 355 -16.57 0.06 4.28
CA ALA A 355 -16.87 0.05 2.85
C ALA A 355 -17.35 1.43 2.35
N LEU A 356 -18.20 2.11 3.13
CA LEU A 356 -18.65 3.47 2.83
C LEU A 356 -17.50 4.49 2.87
N ALA A 357 -16.52 4.35 3.78
CA ALA A 357 -15.35 5.21 3.83
C ALA A 357 -14.49 5.04 2.56
N LEU A 358 -14.29 3.81 2.09
CA LEU A 358 -13.58 3.53 0.84
C LEU A 358 -14.33 4.07 -0.37
N ALA A 359 -15.65 3.89 -0.44
CA ALA A 359 -16.49 4.43 -1.49
C ALA A 359 -16.47 5.98 -1.50
N ALA A 360 -16.57 6.61 -0.33
CA ALA A 360 -16.48 8.05 -0.19
C ALA A 360 -15.11 8.59 -0.63
N PHE A 361 -14.03 7.88 -0.31
CA PHE A 361 -12.69 8.22 -0.80
C PHE A 361 -12.58 8.14 -2.33
N LEU A 362 -13.09 7.08 -2.95
CA LEU A 362 -13.09 6.94 -4.41
C LEU A 362 -13.88 8.05 -5.07
N LEU A 363 -15.10 8.32 -4.61
CA LEU A 363 -15.97 9.37 -5.15
C LEU A 363 -15.35 10.76 -4.98
N ASN A 364 -14.78 11.07 -3.81
CA ASN A 364 -14.11 12.34 -3.56
C ASN A 364 -12.88 12.53 -4.45
N THR A 365 -12.11 11.46 -4.67
CA THR A 365 -10.94 11.47 -5.55
C THR A 365 -11.35 11.67 -7.02
N MET A 366 -12.42 11.00 -7.48
CA MET A 366 -12.99 11.23 -8.82
C MET A 366 -13.46 12.67 -8.99
N ALA A 367 -14.19 13.21 -8.00
CA ALA A 367 -14.61 14.61 -8.00
C ALA A 367 -13.41 15.57 -8.07
N ALA A 368 -12.31 15.28 -7.38
CA ALA A 368 -11.08 16.07 -7.45
C ALA A 368 -10.45 16.02 -8.87
N VAL A 369 -10.38 14.83 -9.49
CA VAL A 369 -9.91 14.70 -10.90
C VAL A 369 -10.77 15.52 -11.86
N LEU A 370 -12.10 15.50 -11.70
CA LEU A 370 -13.01 16.29 -12.54
C LEU A 370 -12.82 17.79 -12.34
N ARG A 371 -12.60 18.26 -11.10
CA ARG A 371 -12.22 19.68 -10.83
C ARG A 371 -10.91 20.05 -11.53
N GLY A 372 -9.87 19.25 -11.38
CA GLY A 372 -8.58 19.53 -12.00
C GLY A 372 -8.58 19.50 -13.52
N ARG A 373 -9.55 18.80 -14.17
CA ARG A 373 -9.76 18.89 -15.62
C ARG A 373 -10.37 20.24 -16.01
N ARG A 374 -11.36 20.73 -15.27
CA ARG A 374 -12.01 22.02 -15.55
C ARG A 374 -11.05 23.20 -15.45
N GLU A 375 -10.18 23.20 -14.42
CA GLU A 375 -9.17 24.24 -14.21
C GLU A 375 -8.11 24.33 -15.33
N ARG A 376 -7.92 23.27 -16.13
CA ARG A 376 -7.00 23.28 -17.29
C ARG A 376 -7.63 23.82 -18.58
N HIS A 377 -8.94 23.99 -18.62
CA HIS A 377 -9.68 24.47 -19.79
C HIS A 377 -10.11 25.93 -19.65
N ILE A 378 -9.78 26.57 -18.52
CA ILE A 378 -9.89 28.01 -18.26
C ILE A 378 -8.50 28.63 -18.35
#